data_672efed7bea3d8917e00c3c900d941da
#
_entry.id   672efed7bea3d8917e00c3c900d941da
#
_cell.length_a   1.000
_cell.length_b   1.000
_cell.length_c   1.000
_cell.angle_alpha   90.00
_cell.angle_beta   90.00
_cell.angle_gamma   90.00
#
_symmetry.space_group_name_H-M   'P 1'
#
loop_
_entity.id
_entity.type
_entity.pdbx_description
1 polymer ?
#
loop_
_entity_poly.entity_id
_entity_poly.type
_entity_poly.pdbx_seq_one_letter_code
_entity_poly.pdbx_strand_id
1 'polypeptide(L)'
;MEKFDAIVIGSGPGGYVCAIKLAQLGIKVACVEGSTSLGGTCLNVGCIPSKALLHASHNYHNSVENFSKMGIEVDPPVVNLSLIHI
;
A
#
# COMPACT_ATOMS: atom_id res chain seq x y z
N MET A 1 28.75 -2.47 -21.26
CA MET A 1 27.27 -2.52 -21.19
C MET A 1 26.86 -3.75 -20.38
N GLU A 2 26.04 -3.55 -19.37
CA GLU A 2 25.50 -4.68 -18.63
C GLU A 2 24.46 -5.44 -19.44
N LYS A 3 24.45 -6.75 -19.26
CA LYS A 3 23.45 -7.64 -19.91
C LYS A 3 22.59 -8.30 -18.85
N PHE A 4 21.30 -8.38 -19.12
CA PHE A 4 20.34 -9.03 -18.27
C PHE A 4 19.62 -10.15 -19.06
N ASP A 5 19.26 -11.21 -18.35
CA ASP A 5 18.50 -12.31 -18.95
C ASP A 5 17.03 -11.97 -19.11
N ALA A 6 16.52 -11.10 -18.22
CA ALA A 6 15.13 -10.63 -18.26
C ALA A 6 15.07 -9.19 -17.79
N ILE A 7 14.14 -8.44 -18.36
CA ILE A 7 13.86 -7.05 -17.96
C ILE A 7 12.37 -6.93 -17.67
N VAL A 8 12.04 -6.44 -16.49
CA VAL A 8 10.67 -6.17 -16.07
C VAL A 8 10.43 -4.66 -16.12
N ILE A 9 9.47 -4.23 -16.90
CA ILE A 9 9.13 -2.81 -17.05
C ILE A 9 7.93 -2.50 -16.15
N GLY A 10 8.17 -1.64 -15.16
CA GLY A 10 7.18 -1.30 -14.16
C GLY A 10 7.38 -2.08 -12.87
N SER A 11 7.36 -1.38 -11.74
CA SER A 11 7.57 -1.95 -10.41
C SER A 11 6.31 -1.98 -9.55
N GLY A 12 5.14 -2.04 -10.18
CA GLY A 12 3.89 -2.29 -9.49
C GLY A 12 3.80 -3.75 -9.02
N PRO A 13 2.67 -4.18 -8.44
CA PRO A 13 2.54 -5.53 -7.87
C PRO A 13 2.84 -6.65 -8.87
N GLY A 14 2.46 -6.51 -10.12
CA GLY A 14 2.82 -7.48 -11.16
C GLY A 14 4.31 -7.49 -11.47
N GLY A 15 4.93 -6.30 -11.48
CA GLY A 15 6.33 -6.13 -11.84
C GLY A 15 7.29 -6.57 -10.75
N TYR A 16 7.16 -6.02 -9.53
CA TYR A 16 8.11 -6.35 -8.47
C TYR A 16 8.02 -7.83 -8.06
N VAL A 17 6.82 -8.40 -8.04
CA VAL A 17 6.65 -9.83 -7.71
C VAL A 17 7.35 -10.68 -8.76
N CYS A 18 7.17 -10.37 -10.04
CA CYS A 18 7.83 -11.07 -11.14
C CYS A 18 9.36 -10.95 -11.06
N ALA A 19 9.87 -9.73 -10.83
CA ALA A 19 11.31 -9.50 -10.74
C ALA A 19 11.93 -10.27 -9.56
N ILE A 20 11.30 -10.25 -8.40
CA ILE A 20 11.76 -10.99 -7.23
C ILE A 20 11.80 -12.50 -7.53
N LYS A 21 10.74 -13.01 -8.12
CA LYS A 21 10.67 -14.45 -8.44
C LYS A 21 11.74 -14.87 -9.44
N LEU A 22 11.96 -14.08 -10.48
CA LEU A 22 13.02 -14.33 -11.45
C LEU A 22 14.40 -14.34 -10.77
N ALA A 23 14.65 -13.39 -9.89
CA ALA A 23 15.92 -13.34 -9.15
C ALA A 23 16.08 -14.57 -8.24
N GLN A 24 15.02 -14.99 -7.57
CA GLN A 24 15.05 -16.21 -6.74
C GLN A 24 15.34 -17.46 -7.54
N LEU A 25 14.98 -17.47 -8.82
CA LEU A 25 15.27 -18.58 -9.73
C LEU A 25 16.70 -18.51 -10.32
N GLY A 26 17.51 -17.56 -9.92
CA GLY A 26 18.88 -17.40 -10.40
C GLY A 26 19.01 -16.66 -11.71
N ILE A 27 17.94 -16.02 -12.18
CA ILE A 27 17.93 -15.26 -13.43
C ILE A 27 18.43 -13.84 -13.16
N LYS A 28 19.35 -13.36 -13.97
CA LYS A 28 19.83 -11.98 -13.88
C LYS A 28 18.75 -11.04 -14.44
N VAL A 29 18.01 -10.36 -13.55
CA VAL A 29 16.85 -9.56 -13.92
C VAL A 29 17.09 -8.08 -13.55
N ALA A 30 16.57 -7.19 -14.40
CA ALA A 30 16.47 -5.77 -14.11
C ALA A 30 15.00 -5.37 -14.05
N CYS A 31 14.67 -4.50 -13.10
CA CYS A 31 13.34 -3.89 -13.01
C CYS A 31 13.47 -2.40 -13.32
N VAL A 32 12.73 -1.95 -14.31
CA VAL A 32 12.76 -0.55 -14.77
C VAL A 32 11.53 0.17 -14.25
N GLU A 33 11.76 1.28 -13.55
CA GLU A 33 10.69 2.09 -12.99
C GLU A 33 10.90 3.56 -13.35
N GLY A 34 9.85 4.21 -13.82
CA GLY A 34 9.91 5.63 -14.23
C GLY A 34 9.74 6.64 -13.10
N SER A 35 9.22 6.21 -11.95
CA SER A 35 9.04 7.11 -10.80
C SER A 35 10.18 6.94 -9.79
N THR A 36 10.20 7.82 -8.78
CA THR A 36 11.26 7.81 -7.76
C THR A 36 11.09 6.73 -6.72
N SER A 37 9.91 6.10 -6.65
CA SER A 37 9.63 5.02 -5.69
C SER A 37 9.12 3.78 -6.40
N LEU A 38 9.46 2.64 -5.85
CA LEU A 38 8.98 1.34 -6.33
C LEU A 38 7.60 1.05 -5.76
N GLY A 39 6.88 0.12 -6.38
CA GLY A 39 5.59 -0.35 -5.88
C GLY A 39 4.39 0.08 -6.71
N GLY A 40 4.57 1.02 -7.62
CA GLY A 40 3.52 1.46 -8.56
C GLY A 40 2.34 2.15 -7.89
N THR A 41 1.24 2.21 -8.63
CA THR A 41 0.01 2.87 -8.17
C THR A 41 -0.56 2.20 -6.93
N CYS A 42 -0.56 0.89 -6.86
CA CYS A 42 -1.17 0.16 -5.74
C CYS A 42 -0.52 0.50 -4.41
N LEU A 43 0.81 0.52 -4.34
CA LEU A 43 1.51 0.81 -3.08
C LEU A 43 1.54 2.29 -2.74
N ASN A 44 1.66 3.16 -3.75
CA ASN A 44 1.95 4.57 -3.53
C ASN A 44 0.74 5.49 -3.62
N VAL A 45 -0.28 5.13 -4.39
CA VAL A 45 -1.39 6.04 -4.71
C VAL A 45 -2.76 5.39 -4.51
N GLY A 46 -2.90 4.10 -4.80
CA GLY A 46 -4.18 3.41 -4.85
C GLY A 46 -4.45 2.46 -3.70
N CYS A 47 -4.18 1.18 -3.88
CA CYS A 47 -4.67 0.09 -3.01
C CYS A 47 -4.36 0.30 -1.52
N ILE A 48 -3.11 0.54 -1.18
CA ILE A 48 -2.69 0.65 0.22
C ILE A 48 -3.19 1.97 0.83
N PRO A 49 -2.97 3.14 0.23
CA PRO A 49 -3.51 4.38 0.77
C PRO A 49 -5.03 4.38 0.87
N SER A 50 -5.75 3.88 -0.15
CA SER A 50 -7.21 3.85 -0.11
C SER A 50 -7.75 2.93 0.99
N LYS A 51 -7.15 1.75 1.19
CA LYS A 51 -7.55 0.83 2.25
C LYS A 51 -7.25 1.41 3.64
N ALA A 52 -6.14 2.13 3.80
CA ALA A 52 -5.84 2.79 5.05
C ALA A 52 -6.90 3.84 5.40
N LEU A 53 -7.33 4.65 4.43
CA LEU A 53 -8.38 5.64 4.63
C LEU A 53 -9.73 4.99 4.91
N LEU A 54 -10.09 3.94 4.18
CA LEU A 54 -11.33 3.21 4.41
C LEU A 54 -11.36 2.59 5.81
N HIS A 55 -10.28 2.00 6.25
CA HIS A 55 -10.17 1.42 7.59
C HIS A 55 -10.31 2.48 8.68
N ALA A 56 -9.63 3.61 8.52
CA ALA A 56 -9.71 4.72 9.46
C ALA A 56 -11.14 5.30 9.53
N SER A 57 -11.78 5.49 8.38
CA SER A 57 -13.15 6.02 8.34
C SER A 57 -14.15 5.06 8.94
N HIS A 58 -13.97 3.75 8.75
CA HIS A 58 -14.82 2.73 9.35
C HIS A 58 -14.70 2.73 10.87
N ASN A 59 -13.50 2.85 11.42
CA ASN A 59 -13.28 2.96 12.85
C ASN A 59 -13.91 4.22 13.43
N TYR A 60 -13.81 5.34 12.72
CA TYR A 60 -14.50 6.58 13.12
C TYR A 60 -16.01 6.36 13.19
N HIS A 61 -16.59 5.79 12.15
CA HIS A 61 -18.02 5.50 12.10
C HIS A 61 -18.46 4.58 13.25
N ASN A 62 -17.69 3.52 13.52
CA ASN A 62 -17.98 2.61 14.63
C ASN A 62 -17.93 3.31 15.99
N SER A 63 -16.99 4.21 16.20
CA SER A 63 -16.90 4.93 17.47
C SER A 63 -18.09 5.84 17.70
N VAL A 64 -18.65 6.42 16.64
CA VAL A 64 -19.81 7.32 16.74
C VAL A 64 -21.12 6.54 16.87
N GLU A 65 -21.29 5.46 16.07
CA GLU A 65 -22.59 4.80 15.89
C GLU A 65 -22.74 3.50 16.69
N ASN A 66 -21.66 2.75 16.89
CA ASN A 66 -21.75 1.37 17.36
C ASN A 66 -21.13 1.10 18.73
N PHE A 67 -20.18 1.89 19.18
CA PHE A 67 -19.47 1.64 20.44
C PHE A 67 -20.42 1.63 21.64
N SER A 68 -21.37 2.56 21.68
CA SER A 68 -22.35 2.61 22.77
C SER A 68 -23.20 1.35 22.87
N LYS A 69 -23.50 0.74 21.72
CA LYS A 69 -24.27 -0.52 21.65
C LYS A 69 -23.49 -1.71 22.20
N MET A 70 -22.17 -1.61 22.25
CA MET A 70 -21.27 -2.63 22.80
C MET A 70 -20.87 -2.34 24.25
N GLY A 71 -21.46 -1.30 24.86
CA GLY A 71 -21.07 -0.89 26.22
C GLY A 71 -19.77 -0.14 26.30
N ILE A 72 -19.25 0.35 25.18
CA ILE A 72 -18.00 1.13 25.15
C ILE A 72 -18.37 2.61 25.13
N GLU A 73 -17.97 3.33 26.17
CA GLU A 73 -18.21 4.75 26.29
C GLU A 73 -16.94 5.51 25.84
N VAL A 74 -17.10 6.39 24.85
CA VAL A 74 -16.02 7.23 24.33
C VAL A 74 -16.53 8.64 24.13
N ASP A 75 -15.66 9.63 24.30
CA ASP A 75 -15.96 11.00 23.93
C ASP A 75 -16.07 11.09 22.40
N PRO A 76 -16.82 12.08 21.85
CA PRO A 76 -16.91 12.23 20.40
C PRO A 76 -15.53 12.35 19.77
N PRO A 77 -15.18 11.46 18.81
CA PRO A 77 -13.84 11.46 18.24
C PRO A 77 -13.63 12.65 17.31
N VAL A 78 -12.38 13.13 17.27
CA VAL A 78 -11.95 14.19 16.38
C VAL A 78 -10.91 13.63 15.43
N VAL A 79 -11.12 13.87 14.12
CA VAL A 79 -10.17 13.42 13.09
C VAL A 79 -9.05 14.46 12.97
N ASN A 80 -7.81 14.00 13.13
CA ASN A 80 -6.63 14.82 12.90
C ASN A 80 -5.86 14.25 11.72
N LEU A 81 -6.04 14.84 10.54
CA LEU A 81 -5.45 14.37 9.31
C LEU A 81 -3.92 14.42 9.32
N SER A 82 -3.34 15.32 10.14
CA SER A 82 -1.88 15.42 10.23
C SER A 82 -1.22 14.19 10.86
N LEU A 83 -2.00 13.37 11.56
CA LEU A 83 -1.52 12.16 12.23
C LEU A 83 -1.75 10.88 11.42
N ILE A 84 -2.36 10.96 10.24
CA ILE A 84 -2.57 9.80 9.40
C ILE A 84 -1.27 9.46 8.66
N HIS A 85 -0.77 8.26 8.89
CA HIS A 85 0.41 7.73 8.22
C HIS A 85 -0.01 6.71 7.17
N ILE A 86 0.14 7.10 5.92
CA ILE A 86 -0.23 6.26 4.76
C ILE A 86 1.01 5.99 3.92
#